data_5efe4c871d4697a1bb9613c91926d9c3
#
_entry.id   5efe4c871d4697a1bb9613c91926d9c3
#
_cell.length_a   1.000
_cell.length_b   1.000
_cell.length_c   1.000
_cell.angle_alpha   90.00
_cell.angle_beta   90.00
_cell.angle_gamma   90.00
#
_symmetry.space_group_name_H-M   'P 1'
#
loop_
_entity.id
_entity.type
_entity.pdbx_description
1 polymer ?
#
loop_
_entity_poly.entity_id
_entity_poly.type
_entity_poly.pdbx_seq_one_letter_code
_entity_poly.pdbx_strand_id
1 'polypeptide(L)'
;MKEPWPDAHQRQLAVASVQESLPELDWTLHPAKVKRFSQDFHWFSPILKAQLKEKQADAVVRPRTESELRKLVSACVAHGLPLMMRGAATGNYGQLVPLQGGIMVDMSGFNHICQQREGILRAQAGIRLGEIEKSARATGWELRCMPSTYRQATLGGLFS
;
A
#
# COMPACT_ATOMS: atom_id res chain seq x y z
N MET A 1 -8.79 28.07 8.19
CA MET A 1 -9.41 26.73 8.32
C MET A 1 -8.41 25.84 9.06
N LYS A 2 -8.80 25.17 10.15
CA LYS A 2 -7.92 24.12 10.73
C LYS A 2 -7.77 23.01 9.71
N GLU A 3 -6.53 22.54 9.52
CA GLU A 3 -6.30 21.34 8.73
C GLU A 3 -7.11 20.17 9.31
N PRO A 4 -7.78 19.37 8.48
CA PRO A 4 -8.63 18.27 8.96
C PRO A 4 -7.81 17.10 9.56
N TRP A 5 -6.49 17.15 9.42
CA TRP A 5 -5.58 16.09 9.85
C TRP A 5 -4.75 16.51 11.07
N PRO A 6 -4.38 15.55 11.96
CA PRO A 6 -3.55 15.82 13.12
C PRO A 6 -2.15 16.31 12.70
N ASP A 7 -1.54 17.16 13.51
CA ASP A 7 -0.16 17.58 13.32
C ASP A 7 0.84 16.43 13.52
N ALA A 8 2.12 16.66 13.24
CA ALA A 8 3.15 15.61 13.29
C ALA A 8 3.28 14.97 14.69
N HIS A 9 3.18 15.76 15.76
CA HIS A 9 3.28 15.26 17.13
C HIS A 9 2.06 14.42 17.51
N GLN A 10 0.86 14.91 17.18
CA GLN A 10 -0.39 14.18 17.40
C GLN A 10 -0.40 12.84 16.63
N ARG A 11 0.09 12.84 15.38
CA ARG A 11 0.20 11.59 14.60
C ARG A 11 1.17 10.59 15.23
N GLN A 12 2.32 11.04 15.75
CA GLN A 12 3.27 10.15 16.43
C GLN A 12 2.66 9.47 17.64
N LEU A 13 1.92 10.23 18.48
CA LEU A 13 1.20 9.67 19.63
C LEU A 13 0.12 8.68 19.18
N ALA A 14 -0.65 9.04 18.16
CA ALA A 14 -1.69 8.16 17.62
C ALA A 14 -1.10 6.88 17.01
N VAL A 15 0.01 6.95 16.28
CA VAL A 15 0.72 5.77 15.75
C VAL A 15 1.19 4.86 16.88
N ALA A 16 1.76 5.43 17.96
CA ALA A 16 2.18 4.66 19.12
C ALA A 16 0.99 3.94 19.77
N SER A 17 -0.14 4.62 19.96
CA SER A 17 -1.36 4.02 20.53
C SER A 17 -1.92 2.90 19.65
N VAL A 18 -1.94 3.07 18.31
CA VAL A 18 -2.37 2.02 17.38
C VAL A 18 -1.41 0.84 17.43
N GLN A 19 -0.10 1.08 17.49
CA GLN A 19 0.91 0.01 17.60
C GLN A 19 0.77 -0.79 18.90
N GLU A 20 0.55 -0.13 20.02
CA GLU A 20 0.31 -0.77 21.33
C GLU A 20 -0.97 -1.62 21.33
N SER A 21 -2.00 -1.19 20.62
CA SER A 21 -3.26 -1.94 20.50
C SER A 21 -3.20 -3.12 19.53
N LEU A 22 -2.24 -3.14 18.61
CA LEU A 22 -2.08 -4.15 17.56
C LEU A 22 -0.60 -4.59 17.43
N PRO A 23 0.02 -5.06 18.52
CA PRO A 23 1.45 -5.40 18.54
C PRO A 23 1.79 -6.63 17.68
N GLU A 24 0.79 -7.44 17.34
CA GLU A 24 0.92 -8.64 16.51
C GLU A 24 1.16 -8.34 15.03
N LEU A 25 0.88 -7.11 14.57
CA LEU A 25 1.07 -6.72 13.18
C LEU A 25 2.55 -6.54 12.83
N ASP A 26 2.87 -6.75 11.57
CA ASP A 26 4.24 -6.57 11.03
C ASP A 26 4.52 -5.07 10.82
N TRP A 27 5.08 -4.44 11.87
CA TRP A 27 5.40 -3.02 11.89
C TRP A 27 6.80 -2.72 11.37
N THR A 28 6.93 -1.69 10.58
CA THR A 28 8.19 -1.09 10.15
C THR A 28 8.22 0.38 10.55
N LEU A 29 9.08 0.71 11.53
CA LEU A 29 9.25 2.08 12.06
C LEU A 29 10.61 2.68 11.69
N HIS A 30 11.53 1.88 11.14
CA HIS A 30 12.88 2.34 10.78
C HIS A 30 12.81 3.45 9.72
N PRO A 31 13.34 4.67 9.97
CA PRO A 31 13.13 5.85 9.12
C PRO A 31 13.48 5.64 7.66
N ALA A 32 14.62 5.00 7.37
CA ALA A 32 15.06 4.76 6.00
C ALA A 32 14.12 3.79 5.24
N LYS A 33 13.55 2.79 5.95
CA LYS A 33 12.56 1.88 5.36
C LYS A 33 11.24 2.61 5.12
N VAL A 34 10.74 3.34 6.12
CA VAL A 34 9.51 4.15 5.99
C VAL A 34 9.62 5.12 4.82
N LYS A 35 10.73 5.85 4.71
CA LYS A 35 11.00 6.75 3.59
C LYS A 35 10.93 6.02 2.25
N ARG A 36 11.58 4.86 2.13
CA ARG A 36 11.55 4.05 0.90
C ARG A 36 10.14 3.58 0.55
N PHE A 37 9.35 3.16 1.55
CA PHE A 37 7.97 2.74 1.33
C PHE A 37 7.05 3.92 0.93
N SER A 38 7.37 5.14 1.32
CA SER A 38 6.61 6.36 1.02
C SER A 38 6.85 6.91 -0.39
N GLN A 39 7.58 6.21 -1.25
CA GLN A 39 7.97 6.67 -2.57
C GLN A 39 7.52 5.70 -3.65
N ASP A 40 7.06 6.27 -4.77
CA ASP A 40 6.93 5.61 -6.07
C ASP A 40 8.03 6.14 -7.03
N PHE A 41 7.85 6.06 -8.34
CA PHE A 41 8.84 6.58 -9.29
C PHE A 41 8.70 8.08 -9.60
N HIS A 42 7.95 8.87 -8.81
CA HIS A 42 7.81 10.33 -9.00
C HIS A 42 9.16 11.07 -9.02
N TRP A 43 10.19 10.52 -8.44
CA TRP A 43 11.53 11.11 -8.38
C TRP A 43 12.19 11.26 -9.77
N PHE A 44 11.68 10.63 -10.82
CA PHE A 44 12.08 10.89 -12.19
C PHE A 44 11.65 12.29 -12.68
N SER A 45 10.58 12.87 -12.13
CA SER A 45 10.15 14.22 -12.42
C SER A 45 10.86 15.23 -11.50
N PRO A 46 11.66 16.18 -12.03
CA PRO A 46 12.32 17.19 -11.20
C PRO A 46 11.33 18.03 -10.38
N ILE A 47 10.15 18.32 -10.95
CA ILE A 47 9.10 19.12 -10.30
C ILE A 47 8.50 18.35 -9.12
N LEU A 48 8.02 17.12 -9.37
CA LEU A 48 7.42 16.29 -8.33
C LEU A 48 8.42 15.91 -7.24
N LYS A 49 9.67 15.63 -7.62
CA LYS A 49 10.75 15.35 -6.68
C LYS A 49 10.93 16.49 -5.68
N ALA A 50 10.96 17.76 -6.16
CA ALA A 50 11.09 18.92 -5.29
C ALA A 50 9.88 19.09 -4.35
N GLN A 51 8.66 18.90 -4.87
CA GLN A 51 7.42 19.09 -4.11
C GLN A 51 7.16 17.98 -3.07
N LEU A 52 7.57 16.74 -3.35
CA LEU A 52 7.23 15.57 -2.55
C LEU A 52 8.39 15.04 -1.68
N LYS A 53 9.57 15.67 -1.76
CA LYS A 53 10.82 15.23 -1.10
C LYS A 53 10.66 14.94 0.39
N GLU A 54 9.91 15.79 1.10
CA GLU A 54 9.72 15.70 2.56
C GLU A 54 8.43 14.97 2.97
N LYS A 55 7.68 14.47 1.99
CA LYS A 55 6.43 13.76 2.25
C LYS A 55 6.70 12.29 2.50
N GLN A 56 6.35 11.81 3.69
CA GLN A 56 6.51 10.41 4.07
C GLN A 56 5.48 9.99 5.11
N ALA A 57 5.23 8.68 5.21
CA ALA A 57 4.43 8.10 6.27
C ALA A 57 5.14 8.20 7.63
N ASP A 58 4.38 8.05 8.71
CA ASP A 58 4.92 7.95 10.06
C ASP A 58 5.30 6.49 10.41
N ALA A 59 4.60 5.50 9.82
CA ALA A 59 4.88 4.07 9.97
C ALA A 59 4.45 3.28 8.73
N VAL A 60 4.95 2.03 8.60
CA VAL A 60 4.48 1.06 7.61
C VAL A 60 3.98 -0.17 8.34
N VAL A 61 2.85 -0.73 7.91
CA VAL A 61 2.25 -1.94 8.45
C VAL A 61 1.93 -2.91 7.33
N ARG A 62 2.25 -4.18 7.50
CA ARG A 62 1.91 -5.24 6.55
C ARG A 62 0.92 -6.22 7.17
N PRO A 63 -0.38 -6.02 6.99
CA PRO A 63 -1.37 -7.01 7.39
C PRO A 63 -1.31 -8.22 6.44
N ARG A 64 -1.61 -9.41 6.98
CA ARG A 64 -1.60 -10.67 6.23
C ARG A 64 -2.99 -11.28 6.09
N THR A 65 -3.93 -10.83 6.90
CA THR A 65 -5.30 -11.30 6.93
C THR A 65 -6.29 -10.13 6.83
N GLU A 66 -7.49 -10.41 6.34
CA GLU A 66 -8.57 -9.42 6.29
C GLU A 66 -8.94 -8.93 7.71
N SER A 67 -8.90 -9.81 8.71
CA SER A 67 -9.14 -9.45 10.11
C SER A 67 -8.11 -8.42 10.61
N GLU A 68 -6.82 -8.65 10.35
CA GLU A 68 -5.76 -7.70 10.69
C GLU A 68 -5.94 -6.35 9.99
N LEU A 69 -6.24 -6.37 8.69
CA LEU A 69 -6.49 -5.14 7.93
C LEU A 69 -7.69 -4.37 8.49
N ARG A 70 -8.80 -5.04 8.80
CA ARG A 70 -9.97 -4.41 9.40
C ARG A 70 -9.68 -3.79 10.75
N LYS A 71 -8.96 -4.50 11.64
CA LYS A 71 -8.53 -3.95 12.95
C LYS A 71 -7.67 -2.71 12.77
N LEU A 72 -6.67 -2.76 11.86
CA LEU A 72 -5.82 -1.62 11.57
C LEU A 72 -6.61 -0.41 11.07
N VAL A 73 -7.50 -0.61 10.09
CA VAL A 73 -8.36 0.48 9.56
C VAL A 73 -9.23 1.07 10.66
N SER A 74 -9.89 0.23 11.48
CA SER A 74 -10.73 0.69 12.59
C SER A 74 -9.94 1.51 13.61
N ALA A 75 -8.75 1.06 13.99
CA ALA A 75 -7.88 1.77 14.93
C ALA A 75 -7.43 3.12 14.33
N CYS A 76 -7.02 3.15 13.06
CA CYS A 76 -6.62 4.40 12.41
C CYS A 76 -7.78 5.40 12.31
N VAL A 77 -8.99 4.95 12.00
CA VAL A 77 -10.19 5.80 11.96
C VAL A 77 -10.48 6.38 13.36
N ALA A 78 -10.41 5.55 14.42
CA ALA A 78 -10.63 5.99 15.79
C ALA A 78 -9.65 7.08 16.25
N HIS A 79 -8.42 7.06 15.73
CA HIS A 79 -7.37 8.05 16.03
C HIS A 79 -7.23 9.17 14.98
N GLY A 80 -8.09 9.21 13.94
CA GLY A 80 -8.01 10.20 12.88
C GLY A 80 -6.72 10.11 12.05
N LEU A 81 -6.07 8.94 12.00
CA LEU A 81 -4.82 8.74 11.26
C LEU A 81 -5.09 8.53 9.76
N PRO A 82 -4.40 9.26 8.89
CA PRO A 82 -4.41 8.97 7.46
C PRO A 82 -3.87 7.57 7.15
N LEU A 83 -4.52 6.88 6.19
CA LEU A 83 -4.07 5.59 5.65
C LEU A 83 -3.75 5.72 4.17
N MET A 84 -2.63 5.12 3.76
CA MET A 84 -2.24 5.03 2.36
C MET A 84 -1.97 3.56 2.00
N MET A 85 -2.76 3.00 1.06
CA MET A 85 -2.55 1.64 0.58
C MET A 85 -1.40 1.58 -0.41
N ARG A 86 -0.49 0.63 -0.22
CA ARG A 86 0.66 0.41 -1.10
C ARG A 86 0.60 -0.96 -1.75
N GLY A 87 0.54 -0.98 -3.09
CA GLY A 87 0.86 -2.15 -3.90
C GLY A 87 2.35 -2.23 -4.21
N ALA A 88 2.73 -2.32 -5.48
CA ALA A 88 4.13 -2.38 -5.90
C ALA A 88 4.80 -1.01 -6.08
N ALA A 89 4.06 0.08 -5.96
CA ALA A 89 4.56 1.45 -6.16
C ALA A 89 5.17 1.70 -7.55
N THR A 90 4.58 1.13 -8.58
CA THR A 90 5.03 1.28 -9.98
C THR A 90 4.53 2.54 -10.66
N GLY A 91 3.74 3.37 -9.96
CA GLY A 91 3.34 4.70 -10.41
C GLY A 91 4.52 5.68 -10.47
N ASN A 92 4.39 6.75 -11.26
CA ASN A 92 5.45 7.74 -11.45
C ASN A 92 4.98 9.19 -11.30
N TYR A 93 3.79 9.39 -10.73
CA TYR A 93 3.19 10.72 -10.54
C TYR A 93 2.95 11.08 -9.06
N GLY A 94 3.52 10.32 -8.12
CA GLY A 94 3.38 10.59 -6.69
C GLY A 94 2.05 10.18 -6.08
N GLN A 95 1.24 9.37 -6.77
CA GLN A 95 -0.07 8.93 -6.27
C GLN A 95 0.02 8.19 -4.93
N LEU A 96 1.14 7.50 -4.70
CA LEU A 96 1.38 6.74 -3.48
C LEU A 96 1.88 7.62 -2.32
N VAL A 97 2.43 8.79 -2.60
CA VAL A 97 3.13 9.59 -1.58
C VAL A 97 2.15 10.07 -0.50
N PRO A 98 2.40 9.77 0.78
CA PRO A 98 1.51 10.16 1.88
C PRO A 98 1.65 11.65 2.20
N LEU A 99 0.83 12.49 1.58
CA LEU A 99 0.90 13.94 1.70
C LEU A 99 0.70 14.45 3.13
N GLN A 100 -0.06 13.73 3.94
CA GLN A 100 -0.42 14.10 5.31
C GLN A 100 0.21 13.17 6.38
N GLY A 101 1.25 12.40 6.00
CA GLY A 101 1.82 11.39 6.90
C GLY A 101 0.88 10.20 7.12
N GLY A 102 0.79 9.70 8.36
CA GLY A 102 -0.07 8.57 8.72
C GLY A 102 0.58 7.21 8.48
N ILE A 103 -0.24 6.17 8.31
CA ILE A 103 0.23 4.79 8.16
C ILE A 103 0.17 4.33 6.70
N MET A 104 1.31 3.85 6.20
CA MET A 104 1.40 3.15 4.92
C MET A 104 1.08 1.67 5.12
N VAL A 105 0.09 1.16 4.41
CA VAL A 105 -0.33 -0.25 4.46
C VAL A 105 0.30 -1.01 3.29
N ASP A 106 1.29 -1.86 3.58
CA ASP A 106 1.93 -2.72 2.59
C ASP A 106 1.03 -3.92 2.27
N MET A 107 0.41 -3.90 1.11
CA MET A 107 -0.52 -4.94 0.66
C MET A 107 0.16 -6.21 0.15
N SER A 108 1.49 -6.30 0.19
CA SER A 108 2.22 -7.49 -0.30
C SER A 108 1.91 -8.78 0.48
N GLY A 109 1.30 -8.67 1.67
CA GLY A 109 0.78 -9.82 2.43
C GLY A 109 -0.48 -10.44 1.82
N PHE A 110 -1.18 -9.73 0.94
CA PHE A 110 -2.40 -10.19 0.25
C PHE A 110 -2.08 -10.66 -1.17
N ASN A 111 -1.44 -11.81 -1.31
CA ASN A 111 -0.84 -12.27 -2.56
C ASN A 111 -1.34 -13.64 -3.05
N HIS A 112 -2.51 -14.09 -2.63
CA HIS A 112 -3.04 -15.39 -3.00
C HIS A 112 -4.05 -15.34 -4.14
N ILE A 113 -4.07 -16.37 -5.00
CA ILE A 113 -5.17 -16.68 -5.90
C ILE A 113 -6.21 -17.43 -5.10
N CYS A 114 -7.40 -16.82 -4.94
CA CYS A 114 -8.50 -17.38 -4.14
C CYS A 114 -9.34 -18.39 -4.92
N GLN A 115 -9.48 -18.18 -6.24
CA GLN A 115 -10.26 -19.03 -7.13
C GLN A 115 -9.77 -18.87 -8.56
N GLN A 116 -9.71 -19.99 -9.28
CA GLN A 116 -9.49 -20.00 -10.71
C GLN A 116 -10.46 -21.00 -11.34
N ARG A 117 -11.21 -20.57 -12.32
CA ARG A 117 -12.13 -21.38 -13.12
C ARG A 117 -12.20 -20.80 -14.52
N GLU A 118 -12.85 -21.48 -15.44
CA GLU A 118 -12.97 -21.07 -16.84
C GLU A 118 -13.38 -19.59 -16.97
N GLY A 119 -12.50 -18.79 -17.58
CA GLY A 119 -12.71 -17.36 -17.83
C GLY A 119 -12.71 -16.43 -16.61
N ILE A 120 -12.55 -16.96 -15.39
CA ILE A 120 -12.59 -16.16 -14.16
C ILE A 120 -11.43 -16.51 -13.25
N LEU A 121 -10.73 -15.47 -12.77
CA LEU A 121 -9.73 -15.58 -11.72
C LEU A 121 -10.04 -14.57 -10.62
N ARG A 122 -10.14 -15.04 -9.38
CA ARG A 122 -10.28 -14.21 -8.17
C ARG A 122 -8.99 -14.29 -7.36
N ALA A 123 -8.41 -13.14 -7.06
CA ALA A 123 -7.17 -13.05 -6.29
C ALA A 123 -7.18 -11.87 -5.33
N GLN A 124 -6.25 -11.88 -4.38
CA GLN A 124 -6.07 -10.80 -3.43
C GLN A 124 -5.35 -9.61 -4.09
N ALA A 125 -5.60 -8.39 -3.58
CA ALA A 125 -5.18 -7.14 -4.19
C ALA A 125 -3.66 -6.94 -4.31
N GLY A 126 -2.87 -7.53 -3.41
CA GLY A 126 -1.41 -7.41 -3.38
C GLY A 126 -0.67 -8.40 -4.28
N ILE A 127 -1.36 -9.36 -4.92
CA ILE A 127 -0.72 -10.30 -5.84
C ILE A 127 -0.19 -9.58 -7.09
N ARG A 128 0.95 -10.01 -7.60
CA ARG A 128 1.54 -9.44 -8.82
C ARG A 128 0.80 -9.95 -10.06
N LEU A 129 0.60 -9.06 -11.02
CA LEU A 129 -0.05 -9.43 -12.29
C LEU A 129 0.73 -10.52 -13.04
N GLY A 130 2.07 -10.52 -12.95
CA GLY A 130 2.89 -11.57 -13.55
C GLY A 130 2.64 -12.96 -12.97
N GLU A 131 2.28 -13.07 -11.69
CA GLU A 131 1.91 -14.35 -11.04
C GLU A 131 0.53 -14.79 -11.50
N ILE A 132 -0.42 -13.86 -11.62
CA ILE A 132 -1.75 -14.12 -12.17
C ILE A 132 -1.64 -14.60 -13.63
N GLU A 133 -0.88 -13.89 -14.45
CA GLU A 133 -0.66 -14.23 -15.86
C GLU A 133 -0.05 -15.63 -16.01
N LYS A 134 0.97 -15.95 -15.20
CA LYS A 134 1.57 -17.28 -15.18
C LYS A 134 0.55 -18.37 -14.86
N SER A 135 -0.31 -18.15 -13.89
CA SER A 135 -1.37 -19.08 -13.50
C SER A 135 -2.44 -19.21 -14.58
N ALA A 136 -2.87 -18.10 -15.18
CA ALA A 136 -3.85 -18.09 -16.26
C ALA A 136 -3.34 -18.89 -17.50
N ARG A 137 -2.10 -18.62 -17.93
CA ARG A 137 -1.50 -19.32 -19.07
C ARG A 137 -1.37 -20.83 -18.88
N ALA A 138 -1.16 -21.28 -17.65
CA ALA A 138 -1.12 -22.72 -17.33
C ALA A 138 -2.44 -23.44 -17.63
N THR A 139 -3.55 -22.69 -17.73
CA THR A 139 -4.89 -23.21 -18.03
C THR A 139 -5.44 -22.74 -19.38
N GLY A 140 -4.58 -22.20 -20.25
CA GLY A 140 -4.94 -21.76 -21.61
C GLY A 140 -5.59 -20.37 -21.70
N TRP A 141 -5.51 -19.59 -20.61
CA TRP A 141 -6.06 -18.22 -20.53
C TRP A 141 -4.95 -17.18 -20.43
N GLU A 142 -5.26 -15.93 -20.70
CA GLU A 142 -4.36 -14.80 -20.51
C GLU A 142 -5.11 -13.56 -20.01
N LEU A 143 -4.38 -12.63 -19.36
CA LEU A 143 -4.93 -11.34 -18.98
C LEU A 143 -5.09 -10.47 -20.23
N ARG A 144 -6.28 -9.88 -20.41
CA ARG A 144 -6.59 -9.02 -21.56
C ARG A 144 -5.91 -7.65 -21.51
N CYS A 145 -5.59 -7.18 -20.32
CA CYS A 145 -4.97 -5.87 -20.07
C CYS A 145 -3.82 -6.01 -19.10
N MET A 146 -2.64 -5.57 -19.53
CA MET A 146 -1.43 -5.56 -18.70
C MET A 146 -0.66 -4.26 -18.90
N PRO A 147 -0.25 -3.57 -17.82
CA PRO A 147 0.67 -2.44 -17.91
C PRO A 147 2.08 -2.94 -18.29
N SER A 148 2.93 -2.05 -18.79
CA SER A 148 4.35 -2.38 -19.07
C SER A 148 5.08 -2.91 -17.84
N THR A 149 4.64 -2.54 -16.64
CA THR A 149 5.17 -2.97 -15.35
C THR A 149 4.53 -4.24 -14.80
N TYR A 150 3.77 -5.00 -15.57
CA TYR A 150 2.95 -6.14 -15.11
C TYR A 150 3.69 -7.16 -14.25
N ARG A 151 4.99 -7.33 -14.45
CA ARG A 151 5.81 -8.25 -13.63
C ARG A 151 5.91 -7.81 -12.18
N GLN A 152 5.76 -6.52 -11.90
CA GLN A 152 5.87 -5.92 -10.57
C GLN A 152 4.52 -5.39 -10.07
N ALA A 153 3.73 -4.78 -10.94
CA ALA A 153 2.43 -4.19 -10.60
C ALA A 153 1.52 -5.23 -9.93
N THR A 154 0.76 -4.77 -8.93
CA THR A 154 -0.20 -5.60 -8.21
C THR A 154 -1.60 -5.45 -8.79
N LEU A 155 -2.45 -6.47 -8.55
CA LEU A 155 -3.84 -6.46 -8.99
C LEU A 155 -4.60 -5.22 -8.46
N GLY A 156 -4.48 -4.90 -7.18
CA GLY A 156 -5.11 -3.72 -6.59
C GLY A 156 -4.59 -2.42 -7.19
N GLY A 157 -3.28 -2.31 -7.43
CA GLY A 157 -2.67 -1.13 -8.06
C GLY A 157 -3.03 -0.94 -9.53
N LEU A 158 -3.53 -1.98 -10.23
CA LEU A 158 -4.04 -1.84 -11.60
C LEU A 158 -5.42 -1.20 -11.63
N PHE A 159 -6.24 -1.45 -10.60
CA PHE A 159 -7.64 -1.02 -10.53
C PHE A 159 -7.88 0.21 -9.63
N SER A 160 -6.83 0.78 -9.01
CA SER A 160 -6.91 1.96 -8.14
C SER A 160 -6.84 3.29 -8.90
#